data_e15b83a3765dd8b3350b76c2afc2995a
#
_entry.id   e15b83a3765dd8b3350b76c2afc2995a
#
_cell.length_a   1.000
_cell.length_b   1.000
_cell.length_c   1.000
_cell.angle_alpha   90.00
_cell.angle_beta   90.00
_cell.angle_gamma   90.00
#
_symmetry.space_group_name_H-M   'P 1'
#
loop_
_entity.id
_entity.type
_entity.pdbx_description
1 polymer ?
#
loop_
_entity_poly.entity_id
_entity_poly.type
_entity_poly.pdbx_seq_one_letter_code
_entity_poly.pdbx_strand_id
1 'polypeptide(L)'
;SWRGSPKTAAFAASKGGQRWLAQALAKEFAPQGIHVSYIIIDGMVDLPRTREMMPNRPVSDFVAPDAVADMAWFLAHQAPGGWTFELDARPAPETW
;
A
#
# COMPACT_ATOMS: atom_id res chain seq x y z
N SER A 1 -4.40 3.45 5.59
CA SER A 1 -4.32 4.24 6.80
C SER A 1 -4.85 3.48 8.00
N TRP A 2 -4.10 3.49 9.08
CA TRP A 2 -4.41 2.77 10.31
C TRP A 2 -4.96 3.67 11.42
N ARG A 3 -5.00 4.97 11.15
CA ARG A 3 -5.40 5.93 12.17
C ARG A 3 -6.90 5.97 12.26
N GLY A 4 -7.43 5.45 13.36
CA GLY A 4 -8.85 5.48 13.59
C GLY A 4 -9.31 6.87 13.96
N SER A 5 -10.35 7.34 13.27
CA SER A 5 -11.16 8.46 13.70
C SER A 5 -12.61 8.08 13.42
N PRO A 6 -13.58 8.75 14.07
CA PRO A 6 -14.98 8.45 13.79
C PRO A 6 -15.34 8.59 12.31
N LYS A 7 -14.65 9.49 11.59
CA LYS A 7 -14.91 9.71 10.16
C LYS A 7 -14.34 8.62 9.25
N THR A 8 -13.33 7.89 9.74
CA THR A 8 -12.60 6.90 8.94
C THR A 8 -12.73 5.48 9.48
N ALA A 9 -13.55 5.25 10.50
CA ALA A 9 -13.69 3.93 11.11
C ALA A 9 -14.11 2.87 10.10
N ALA A 10 -15.11 3.16 9.26
CA ALA A 10 -15.57 2.22 8.23
C ALA A 10 -14.49 1.98 7.18
N PHE A 11 -13.73 3.01 6.81
CA PHE A 11 -12.63 2.89 5.86
C PHE A 11 -11.52 2.02 6.45
N ALA A 12 -11.16 2.24 7.71
CA ALA A 12 -10.13 1.45 8.40
C ALA A 12 -10.55 -0.02 8.51
N ALA A 13 -11.81 -0.29 8.86
CA ALA A 13 -12.34 -1.65 8.94
C ALA A 13 -12.30 -2.33 7.58
N SER A 14 -12.68 -1.61 6.51
CA SER A 14 -12.64 -2.11 5.14
C SER A 14 -11.21 -2.48 4.71
N LYS A 15 -10.24 -1.63 5.03
CA LYS A 15 -8.83 -1.90 4.72
C LYS A 15 -8.29 -3.08 5.52
N GLY A 16 -8.67 -3.22 6.79
CA GLY A 16 -8.31 -4.36 7.61
C GLY A 16 -8.85 -5.66 7.04
N GLY A 17 -10.12 -5.66 6.61
CA GLY A 17 -10.74 -6.82 5.97
C GLY A 17 -10.04 -7.18 4.66
N GLN A 18 -9.65 -6.19 3.88
CA GLN A 18 -8.91 -6.40 2.63
C GLN A 18 -7.57 -7.09 2.88
N ARG A 19 -6.85 -6.67 3.92
CA ARG A 19 -5.57 -7.28 4.29
C ARG A 19 -5.75 -8.74 4.69
N TRP A 20 -6.77 -9.05 5.47
CA TRP A 20 -7.06 -10.42 5.90
C TRP A 20 -7.39 -11.31 4.72
N LEU A 21 -8.18 -10.79 3.78
CA LEU A 21 -8.51 -11.52 2.55
C LEU A 21 -7.24 -11.79 1.74
N ALA A 22 -6.38 -10.78 1.56
CA ALA A 22 -5.14 -10.94 0.83
C ALA A 22 -4.24 -12.00 1.49
N GLN A 23 -4.17 -12.01 2.82
CA GLN A 23 -3.38 -13.00 3.55
C GLN A 23 -3.93 -14.42 3.35
N ALA A 24 -5.24 -14.58 3.40
CA ALA A 24 -5.88 -15.86 3.16
C ALA A 24 -5.59 -16.37 1.75
N LEU A 25 -5.70 -15.48 0.75
CA LEU A 25 -5.38 -15.81 -0.64
C LEU A 25 -3.91 -16.16 -0.82
N ALA A 26 -3.01 -15.44 -0.15
CA ALA A 26 -1.58 -15.74 -0.21
C ALA A 26 -1.29 -17.15 0.31
N LYS A 27 -1.90 -17.51 1.43
CA LYS A 27 -1.73 -18.85 2.00
C LYS A 27 -2.30 -19.94 1.10
N GLU A 28 -3.46 -19.70 0.51
CA GLU A 28 -4.13 -20.67 -0.33
C GLU A 28 -3.38 -20.91 -1.65
N PHE A 29 -2.91 -19.84 -2.27
CA PHE A 29 -2.36 -19.92 -3.63
C PHE A 29 -0.84 -20.07 -3.70
N ALA A 30 -0.11 -19.78 -2.62
CA ALA A 30 1.35 -19.95 -2.64
C ALA A 30 1.79 -21.38 -3.02
N PRO A 31 1.14 -22.44 -2.50
CA PRO A 31 1.52 -23.81 -2.91
C PRO A 31 1.29 -24.07 -4.39
N GLN A 32 0.44 -23.28 -5.05
CA GLN A 32 0.16 -23.40 -6.49
C GLN A 32 1.07 -22.52 -7.34
N GLY A 33 2.05 -21.85 -6.74
CA GLY A 33 2.98 -20.98 -7.46
C GLY A 33 2.45 -19.60 -7.76
N ILE A 34 1.39 -19.17 -7.06
CA ILE A 34 0.80 -17.84 -7.26
C ILE A 34 1.24 -16.95 -6.10
N HIS A 35 1.91 -15.84 -6.43
CA HIS A 35 2.40 -14.88 -5.46
C HIS A 35 1.35 -13.78 -5.23
N VAL A 36 0.78 -13.74 -4.04
CA VAL A 36 -0.16 -12.71 -3.61
C VAL A 36 0.53 -11.81 -2.61
N SER A 37 0.55 -10.51 -2.87
CA SER A 37 1.17 -9.51 -2.00
C SER A 37 0.20 -8.38 -1.71
N TYR A 38 0.47 -7.69 -0.61
CA TYR A 38 -0.33 -6.57 -0.15
C TYR A 38 0.57 -5.34 0.01
N ILE A 39 0.29 -4.30 -0.77
CA ILE A 39 1.01 -3.03 -0.68
C ILE A 39 0.17 -2.05 0.11
N ILE A 40 0.73 -1.55 1.20
CA ILE A 40 0.11 -0.50 2.01
C ILE A 40 0.65 0.84 1.52
N ILE A 41 -0.25 1.73 1.12
CA ILE A 41 0.11 3.09 0.74
C ILE A 41 -0.39 4.01 1.83
N ASP A 42 0.53 4.45 2.69
CA ASP A 42 0.21 5.30 3.84
C ASP A 42 0.61 6.74 3.54
N GLY A 43 -0.27 7.43 2.85
CA GLY A 43 -0.09 8.80 2.42
C GLY A 43 -0.86 9.07 1.13
N MET A 44 -0.86 10.33 0.71
CA MET A 44 -1.50 10.73 -0.53
C MET A 44 -0.55 10.49 -1.70
N VAL A 45 -1.04 9.82 -2.74
CA VAL A 45 -0.26 9.61 -3.95
C VAL A 45 -0.19 10.92 -4.74
N ASP A 46 0.97 11.20 -5.33
CA ASP A 46 1.18 12.39 -6.14
C ASP A 46 0.48 12.26 -7.48
N LEU A 47 -0.74 12.78 -7.53
CA LEU A 47 -1.59 12.80 -8.72
C LEU A 47 -2.12 14.22 -8.90
N PRO A 48 -2.52 14.61 -10.13
CA PRO A 48 -3.10 15.96 -10.34
C PRO A 48 -4.24 16.25 -9.38
N ARG A 49 -5.11 15.26 -9.13
CA ARG A 49 -6.25 15.43 -8.23
C ARG A 49 -5.83 15.69 -6.78
N THR A 50 -4.85 14.94 -6.27
CA THR A 50 -4.39 15.12 -4.89
C THR A 50 -3.62 16.41 -4.73
N ARG A 51 -2.90 16.83 -5.76
CA ARG A 51 -2.21 18.13 -5.78
C ARG A 51 -3.19 19.29 -5.74
N GLU A 52 -4.31 19.18 -6.42
CA GLU A 52 -5.38 20.20 -6.38
C GLU A 52 -6.03 20.28 -5.01
N MET A 53 -6.21 19.14 -4.34
CA MET A 53 -6.78 19.09 -3.00
C MET A 53 -5.86 19.69 -1.95
N MET A 54 -4.56 19.64 -2.17
CA MET A 54 -3.54 20.08 -1.22
C MET A 54 -2.47 20.94 -1.92
N PRO A 55 -2.85 22.14 -2.44
CA PRO A 55 -1.94 22.91 -3.29
C PRO A 55 -0.73 23.48 -2.55
N ASN A 56 -0.79 23.59 -1.23
CA ASN A 56 0.28 24.18 -0.43
C ASN A 56 1.24 23.12 0.14
N ARG A 57 1.02 21.85 -0.15
CA ARG A 57 1.90 20.79 0.33
C ARG A 57 3.08 20.60 -0.63
N PRO A 58 4.31 20.49 -0.14
CA PRO A 58 5.45 20.19 -1.01
C PRO A 58 5.32 18.78 -1.59
N VAL A 59 5.94 18.57 -2.75
CA VAL A 59 5.88 17.28 -3.43
C VAL A 59 6.43 16.14 -2.59
N SER A 60 7.38 16.44 -1.70
CA SER A 60 7.96 15.45 -0.80
C SER A 60 6.98 14.88 0.22
N ASP A 61 5.81 15.52 0.42
CA ASP A 61 4.77 15.02 1.30
C ASP A 61 3.86 13.97 0.64
N PHE A 62 4.05 13.72 -0.64
CA PHE A 62 3.24 12.77 -1.41
C PHE A 62 4.02 11.50 -1.71
N VAL A 63 3.31 10.38 -1.82
CA VAL A 63 3.88 9.13 -2.32
C VAL A 63 4.03 9.24 -3.84
N ALA A 64 5.23 9.02 -4.35
CA ALA A 64 5.48 9.07 -5.78
C ALA A 64 4.88 7.84 -6.48
N PRO A 65 4.11 8.03 -7.58
CA PRO A 65 3.56 6.90 -8.32
C PRO A 65 4.64 5.93 -8.80
N ASP A 66 5.79 6.43 -9.22
CA ASP A 66 6.90 5.59 -9.67
C ASP A 66 7.43 4.71 -8.55
N ALA A 67 7.43 5.20 -7.31
CA ALA A 67 7.85 4.39 -6.17
C ALA A 67 6.89 3.20 -5.95
N VAL A 68 5.58 3.42 -6.11
CA VAL A 68 4.61 2.34 -6.02
C VAL A 68 4.81 1.34 -7.15
N ALA A 69 5.06 1.83 -8.35
CA ALA A 69 5.34 0.97 -9.51
C ALA A 69 6.59 0.12 -9.30
N ASP A 70 7.64 0.71 -8.71
CA ASP A 70 8.88 -0.02 -8.40
C ASP A 70 8.62 -1.13 -7.37
N MET A 71 7.80 -0.88 -6.38
CA MET A 71 7.42 -1.90 -5.40
C MET A 71 6.67 -3.05 -6.07
N ALA A 72 5.71 -2.74 -6.93
CA ALA A 72 4.95 -3.75 -7.65
C ALA A 72 5.85 -4.59 -8.55
N TRP A 73 6.78 -3.94 -9.25
CA TRP A 73 7.77 -4.62 -10.07
C TRP A 73 8.62 -5.58 -9.25
N PHE A 74 9.15 -5.10 -8.13
CA PHE A 74 9.95 -5.90 -7.21
C PHE A 74 9.20 -7.15 -6.76
N LEU A 75 7.96 -6.97 -6.31
CA LEU A 75 7.13 -8.09 -5.85
C LEU A 75 6.84 -9.09 -6.96
N ALA A 76 6.55 -8.60 -8.16
CA ALA A 76 6.20 -9.45 -9.29
C ALA A 76 7.37 -10.31 -9.78
N HIS A 77 8.60 -9.88 -9.49
CA HIS A 77 9.81 -10.53 -9.98
C HIS A 77 10.60 -11.27 -8.90
N GLN A 78 10.04 -11.41 -7.71
CA GLN A 78 10.69 -12.18 -6.64
C GLN A 78 10.68 -13.66 -6.93
N ALA A 79 11.79 -14.31 -6.60
CA ALA A 79 11.87 -15.77 -6.65
C ALA A 79 11.00 -16.38 -5.53
N PRO A 80 10.38 -17.56 -5.78
CA PRO A 80 9.49 -18.18 -4.78
C PRO A 80 10.13 -18.44 -3.42
N GLY A 81 11.44 -18.59 -3.36
CA GLY A 81 12.15 -18.80 -2.10
C GLY A 81 12.21 -17.59 -1.20
N GLY A 82 11.81 -16.42 -1.69
CA GLY A 82 11.85 -15.18 -0.93
C GLY A 82 10.66 -14.28 -1.17
N TRP A 83 9.47 -14.82 -1.35
CA TRP A 83 8.27 -14.03 -1.58
C TRP A 83 7.93 -13.15 -0.39
N THR A 84 7.73 -11.86 -0.67
CA THR A 84 7.29 -10.86 0.30
C THR A 84 5.77 -10.76 0.26
N PHE A 85 5.14 -10.81 1.41
CA PHE A 85 3.69 -10.63 1.48
C PHE A 85 3.31 -9.16 1.59
N GLU A 86 3.95 -8.41 2.48
CA GLU A 86 3.49 -7.06 2.81
C GLU A 86 4.62 -6.05 2.64
N LEU A 87 4.33 -4.96 1.92
CA LEU A 87 5.22 -3.80 1.80
C LEU A 87 4.43 -2.54 2.13
N ASP A 88 5.10 -1.61 2.81
CA ASP A 88 4.51 -0.36 3.28
C ASP A 88 5.23 0.80 2.61
N ALA A 89 4.49 1.65 1.90
CA ALA A 89 5.01 2.83 1.24
C ALA A 89 4.45 4.08 1.89
N ARG A 90 5.33 4.98 2.29
CA ARG A 90 4.94 6.28 2.84
C ARG A 90 5.95 7.34 2.46
N PRO A 91 5.52 8.62 2.34
CA PRO A 91 6.47 9.70 2.10
C PRO A 91 7.42 9.84 3.29
N ALA A 92 8.65 10.24 3.02
CA ALA A 92 9.67 10.38 4.07
C ALA A 92 9.21 11.26 5.25
N PRO A 93 8.53 12.40 5.04
CA PRO A 93 8.08 13.24 6.16
C PRO A 93 6.87 12.71 6.92
N GLU A 94 6.25 11.62 6.49
CA GLU A 94 5.04 11.10 7.14
C GLU A 94 5.33 10.67 8.58
N THR A 95 4.48 11.10 9.51
CA THR A 95 4.60 10.70 10.92
C THR A 95 3.90 9.36 11.14
N TRP A 96 4.58 8.53 11.89
CA TRP A 96 4.11 7.17 12.21
C TRP A 96 3.02 7.14 13.29
#